data_db8fd7c43cde3a09203ea24baf29f9dc
#
_entry.id   db8fd7c43cde3a09203ea24baf29f9dc
#
_cell.length_a   1.000
_cell.length_b   1.000
_cell.length_c   1.000
_cell.angle_alpha   90.00
_cell.angle_beta   90.00
_cell.angle_gamma   90.00
#
_symmetry.space_group_name_H-M   'P 1'
#
loop_
_entity.id
_entity.type
_entity.pdbx_description
1 polymer ?
#
loop_
_entity_poly.entity_id
_entity_poly.type
_entity_poly.pdbx_seq_one_letter_code
_entity_poly.pdbx_strand_id
1 'polypeptide(L)'
;MKALTIREPFASLIKEGYKKYETRSYKTKYRGELYIHAGKAKVNEKQFENRPHLKELSNNLDYMYGKIILKCNLKDCIYMDEEFINEIKKDEDEYACGQYEIGRYAWLLEDIEVIDPIEINGQLGLWNFER
;
A
#
# COMPACT_ATOMS: atom_id res chain seq x y z
N MET A 1 6.09 -9.66 -15.12
CA MET A 1 5.00 -9.27 -14.24
C MET A 1 5.32 -7.97 -13.50
N LYS A 2 4.35 -7.09 -13.38
CA LYS A 2 4.54 -5.78 -12.78
C LYS A 2 4.40 -5.84 -11.26
N ALA A 3 5.32 -5.24 -10.52
CA ALA A 3 5.31 -5.22 -9.07
C ALA A 3 5.58 -3.82 -8.52
N LEU A 4 5.16 -3.61 -7.29
CA LEU A 4 5.40 -2.38 -6.53
C LEU A 4 5.86 -2.79 -5.13
N THR A 5 6.97 -2.23 -4.68
CA THR A 5 7.45 -2.45 -3.31
C THR A 5 6.81 -1.44 -2.38
N ILE A 6 6.15 -1.95 -1.35
CA ILE A 6 5.47 -1.14 -0.34
C ILE A 6 6.03 -1.52 1.03
N ARG A 7 6.43 -0.52 1.79
CA ARG A 7 6.98 -0.71 3.13
C ARG A 7 5.94 -1.29 4.08
N GLU A 8 6.36 -2.16 4.99
CA GLU A 8 5.51 -2.58 6.09
C GLU A 8 5.37 -1.44 7.12
N PRO A 9 4.23 -1.32 7.79
CA PRO A 9 3.09 -2.24 7.86
C PRO A 9 2.12 -2.14 6.67
N PHE A 10 2.35 -1.23 5.74
CA PHE A 10 1.37 -0.88 4.71
C PHE A 10 1.06 -2.02 3.74
N ALA A 11 2.06 -2.82 3.36
CA ALA A 11 1.82 -3.97 2.49
C ALA A 11 0.86 -4.97 3.16
N SER A 12 1.08 -5.27 4.44
CA SER A 12 0.21 -6.19 5.20
C SER A 12 -1.17 -5.58 5.44
N LEU A 13 -1.28 -4.26 5.61
CA LEU A 13 -2.58 -3.60 5.75
C LEU A 13 -3.42 -3.71 4.47
N ILE A 14 -2.79 -3.69 3.30
CA ILE A 14 -3.47 -3.97 2.03
C ILE A 14 -3.97 -5.42 2.03
N LYS A 15 -3.11 -6.36 2.39
CA LYS A 15 -3.44 -7.78 2.45
C LYS A 15 -4.65 -8.05 3.35
N GLU A 16 -4.71 -7.39 4.50
CA GLU A 16 -5.78 -7.58 5.48
C GLU A 16 -7.07 -6.80 5.17
N GLY A 17 -7.05 -5.97 4.14
CA GLY A 17 -8.24 -5.25 3.70
C GLY A 17 -8.49 -3.90 4.35
N TYR A 18 -7.58 -3.42 5.20
CA TYR A 18 -7.72 -2.11 5.84
C TYR A 18 -7.32 -0.96 4.93
N LYS A 19 -6.49 -1.23 3.92
CA LYS A 19 -5.93 -0.22 3.03
C LYS A 19 -6.25 -0.58 1.58
N LYS A 20 -6.98 0.30 0.90
CA LYS A 20 -7.36 0.13 -0.51
C LYS A 20 -6.55 1.01 -1.44
N TYR A 21 -5.96 2.07 -0.92
CA TYR A 21 -5.18 3.01 -1.70
C TYR A 21 -3.73 3.01 -1.24
N GLU A 22 -2.82 2.93 -2.20
CA GLU A 22 -1.42 3.26 -1.95
C GLU A 22 -1.24 4.74 -2.26
N THR A 23 -0.64 5.49 -1.32
CA THR A 23 -0.48 6.93 -1.48
C THR A 23 0.95 7.27 -1.88
N ARG A 24 1.10 8.02 -2.97
CA ARG A 24 2.40 8.40 -3.52
C ARG A 24 2.42 9.89 -3.88
N SER A 25 3.62 10.47 -3.92
CA SER A 25 3.78 11.88 -4.31
C SER A 25 3.71 12.09 -5.82
N TYR A 26 3.65 11.00 -6.60
CA TYR A 26 3.64 11.05 -8.06
C TYR A 26 2.53 10.18 -8.63
N LYS A 27 2.11 10.49 -9.85
CA LYS A 27 1.08 9.73 -10.55
C LYS A 27 1.69 8.63 -11.41
N THR A 28 0.86 7.65 -11.78
CA THR A 28 1.24 6.60 -12.71
C THR A 28 0.20 6.49 -13.82
N LYS A 29 0.65 6.16 -15.02
CA LYS A 29 -0.22 5.84 -16.16
C LYS A 29 -0.57 4.35 -16.20
N TYR A 30 0.17 3.53 -15.45
CA TYR A 30 -0.05 2.08 -15.46
C TYR A 30 -1.40 1.73 -14.89
N ARG A 31 -2.10 0.80 -15.55
CA ARG A 31 -3.35 0.19 -15.08
C ARG A 31 -3.27 -1.30 -15.34
N GLY A 32 -3.85 -2.08 -14.46
CA GLY A 32 -3.93 -3.53 -14.63
C GLY A 32 -3.31 -4.31 -13.49
N GLU A 33 -2.93 -5.54 -13.77
CA GLU A 33 -2.39 -6.46 -12.78
C GLU A 33 -1.14 -5.92 -12.12
N LEU A 34 -1.11 -6.00 -10.79
CA LEU A 34 -0.01 -5.50 -9.98
C LEU A 34 0.25 -6.46 -8.82
N TYR A 35 1.51 -6.83 -8.63
CA TYR A 35 1.94 -7.61 -7.47
C TYR A 35 2.50 -6.68 -6.42
N ILE A 36 2.17 -6.94 -5.16
CA ILE A 36 2.66 -6.13 -4.05
C ILE A 36 3.77 -6.89 -3.34
N HIS A 37 4.92 -6.22 -3.27
CA HIS A 37 6.12 -6.70 -2.59
C HIS A 37 6.26 -5.96 -1.27
N ALA A 38 6.37 -6.70 -0.15
CA ALA A 38 6.63 -6.11 1.15
C ALA A 38 8.13 -5.79 1.26
N GLY A 39 8.46 -4.53 1.46
CA GLY A 39 9.85 -4.09 1.54
C GLY A 39 10.61 -4.71 2.72
N LYS A 40 11.94 -4.67 2.65
CA LYS A 40 12.82 -5.26 3.67
C LYS A 40 13.00 -4.39 4.91
N ALA A 41 12.74 -3.09 4.82
CA ALA A 41 12.90 -2.18 5.95
C ALA A 41 11.96 -2.57 7.09
N LYS A 42 12.53 -2.78 8.27
CA LYS A 42 11.76 -3.22 9.43
C LYS A 42 10.81 -2.11 9.92
N VAL A 43 9.65 -2.53 10.38
CA VAL A 43 8.70 -1.64 11.07
C VAL A 43 9.39 -1.10 12.34
N ASN A 44 9.22 0.19 12.60
CA ASN A 44 9.76 0.82 13.80
C ASN A 44 8.73 1.78 14.41
N GLU A 45 8.95 2.14 15.67
CA GLU A 45 8.01 2.97 16.43
C GLU A 45 7.79 4.36 15.83
N LYS A 46 8.74 4.89 15.09
CA LYS A 46 8.60 6.22 14.45
C LYS A 46 7.44 6.26 13.46
N GLN A 47 7.14 5.13 12.82
CA GLN A 47 6.03 5.05 11.86
C GLN A 47 4.68 5.27 12.53
N PHE A 48 4.57 5.01 13.82
CA PHE A 48 3.33 5.14 14.58
C PHE A 48 3.25 6.43 15.40
N GLU A 49 4.28 7.25 15.36
CA GLU A 49 4.34 8.51 16.10
C GLU A 49 3.17 9.40 15.68
N ASN A 50 2.36 9.83 16.65
CA ASN A 50 1.13 10.59 16.44
C ASN A 50 0.10 9.89 15.54
N ARG A 51 0.19 8.56 15.43
CA ARG A 51 -0.72 7.74 14.60
C ARG A 51 -1.24 6.53 15.38
N PRO A 52 -2.01 6.78 16.47
CA PRO A 52 -2.46 5.67 17.33
C PRO A 52 -3.39 4.67 16.63
N HIS A 53 -4.22 5.13 15.71
CA HIS A 53 -5.12 4.23 14.98
C HIS A 53 -4.35 3.33 14.01
N LEU A 54 -3.33 3.86 13.35
CA LEU A 54 -2.45 3.04 12.52
C LEU A 54 -1.76 1.96 13.34
N LYS A 55 -1.27 2.33 14.53
CA LYS A 55 -0.62 1.37 15.44
C LYS A 55 -1.59 0.26 15.85
N GLU A 56 -2.82 0.62 16.18
CA GLU A 56 -3.87 -0.33 16.54
C GLU A 56 -4.15 -1.33 15.41
N LEU A 57 -4.33 -0.83 14.19
CA LEU A 57 -4.57 -1.68 13.02
C LEU A 57 -3.38 -2.59 12.71
N SER A 58 -2.17 -2.15 13.05
CA SER A 58 -0.94 -2.87 12.76
C SER A 58 -0.57 -3.91 13.83
N ASN A 59 -1.30 -3.95 14.95
CA ASN A 59 -1.09 -4.95 15.98
C ASN A 59 -1.45 -6.34 15.43
N ASN A 60 -0.63 -7.34 15.77
CA ASN A 60 -0.84 -8.74 15.37
C ASN A 60 -0.74 -9.02 13.87
N LEU A 61 -0.18 -8.11 13.08
CA LEU A 61 0.10 -8.37 11.68
C LEU A 61 1.36 -9.24 11.55
N ASP A 62 1.30 -10.16 10.58
CA ASP A 62 2.44 -11.01 10.26
C ASP A 62 3.19 -10.38 9.07
N TYR A 63 4.27 -9.66 9.35
CA TYR A 63 5.02 -8.95 8.33
C TYR A 63 5.85 -9.90 7.46
N MET A 64 5.75 -9.73 6.15
CA MET A 64 6.35 -10.62 5.16
C MET A 64 7.52 -9.93 4.42
N TYR A 65 8.46 -9.38 5.18
CA TYR A 65 9.60 -8.63 4.64
C TYR A 65 10.29 -9.33 3.47
N GLY A 66 10.52 -8.59 2.39
CA GLY A 66 11.29 -9.07 1.25
C GLY A 66 10.56 -10.02 0.33
N LYS A 67 9.24 -10.11 0.42
CA LYS A 67 8.44 -11.07 -0.35
C LYS A 67 7.30 -10.42 -1.09
N ILE A 68 6.97 -10.95 -2.27
CA ILE A 68 5.71 -10.64 -2.93
C ILE A 68 4.63 -11.42 -2.21
N ILE A 69 3.56 -10.74 -1.78
CA ILE A 69 2.56 -11.33 -0.88
C ILE A 69 1.15 -11.39 -1.45
N LEU A 70 0.87 -10.58 -2.48
CA LEU A 70 -0.45 -10.55 -3.09
C LEU A 70 -0.40 -10.03 -4.52
N LYS A 71 -1.46 -10.32 -5.23
CA LYS A 71 -1.75 -9.79 -6.56
C LYS A 71 -3.01 -8.95 -6.46
N CYS A 72 -3.08 -7.87 -7.21
CA CYS A 72 -4.25 -7.01 -7.27
C CYS A 72 -4.38 -6.35 -8.64
N ASN A 73 -5.37 -5.48 -8.79
CA ASN A 73 -5.57 -4.67 -9.97
C ASN A 73 -5.40 -3.20 -9.61
N LEU A 74 -4.45 -2.52 -10.24
CA LEU A 74 -4.32 -1.07 -10.14
C LEU A 74 -5.38 -0.45 -11.04
N LYS A 75 -6.48 -0.03 -10.43
CA LYS A 75 -7.69 0.41 -11.13
C LYS A 75 -7.65 1.87 -11.53
N ASP A 76 -7.12 2.72 -10.68
CA ASP A 76 -7.14 4.15 -10.88
C ASP A 76 -5.99 4.83 -10.12
N CYS A 77 -5.69 6.05 -10.52
CA CYS A 77 -4.71 6.89 -9.85
C CYS A 77 -5.33 8.28 -9.71
N ILE A 78 -5.71 8.64 -8.50
CA ILE A 78 -6.55 9.80 -8.22
C ILE A 78 -5.73 10.91 -7.61
N TYR A 79 -5.83 12.11 -8.19
CA TYR A 79 -5.23 13.31 -7.59
C TYR A 79 -5.99 13.65 -6.30
N MET A 80 -5.25 13.89 -5.22
CA MET A 80 -5.83 14.24 -3.93
C MET A 80 -6.13 15.73 -3.86
N ASP A 81 -7.39 16.07 -4.06
CA ASP A 81 -7.90 17.40 -3.76
C ASP A 81 -8.61 17.38 -2.40
N GLU A 82 -9.12 18.52 -1.98
CA GLU A 82 -9.81 18.64 -0.70
C GLU A 82 -11.04 17.75 -0.63
N GLU A 83 -11.81 17.69 -1.70
CA GLU A 83 -13.03 16.87 -1.76
C GLU A 83 -12.72 15.38 -1.59
N PHE A 84 -11.70 14.89 -2.31
CA PHE A 84 -11.27 13.50 -2.19
C PHE A 84 -10.82 13.17 -0.76
N ILE A 85 -10.00 14.03 -0.17
CA ILE A 85 -9.49 13.82 1.19
C ILE A 85 -10.64 13.81 2.20
N ASN A 86 -11.61 14.71 2.06
CA ASN A 86 -12.77 14.74 2.95
C ASN A 86 -13.60 13.46 2.86
N GLU A 87 -13.72 12.86 1.67
CA GLU A 87 -14.39 11.59 1.52
C GLU A 87 -13.60 10.45 2.19
N ILE A 88 -12.27 10.44 2.05
CA ILE A 88 -11.45 9.42 2.69
C ILE A 88 -11.54 9.50 4.22
N LYS A 89 -11.63 10.71 4.78
CA LYS A 89 -11.73 10.89 6.24
C LYS A 89 -12.95 10.21 6.85
N LYS A 90 -13.97 9.94 6.07
CA LYS A 90 -15.16 9.21 6.52
C LYS A 90 -14.87 7.73 6.77
N ASP A 91 -13.80 7.21 6.19
CA ASP A 91 -13.31 5.85 6.42
C ASP A 91 -12.07 5.97 7.30
N GLU A 92 -12.26 5.79 8.60
CA GLU A 92 -11.22 5.99 9.60
C GLU A 92 -10.01 5.08 9.36
N ASP A 93 -10.25 3.82 9.02
CA ASP A 93 -9.16 2.86 8.76
C ASP A 93 -8.35 3.27 7.53
N GLU A 94 -9.03 3.61 6.44
CA GLU A 94 -8.35 4.02 5.21
C GLU A 94 -7.52 5.28 5.42
N TYR A 95 -8.10 6.26 6.11
CA TYR A 95 -7.40 7.50 6.39
C TYR A 95 -6.15 7.27 7.23
N ALA A 96 -6.23 6.37 8.22
CA ALA A 96 -5.11 6.03 9.08
C ALA A 96 -3.97 5.33 8.33
N CYS A 97 -4.28 4.62 7.24
CA CYS A 97 -3.32 3.79 6.49
C CYS A 97 -2.59 4.51 5.37
N GLY A 98 -2.81 5.81 5.17
CA GLY A 98 -2.18 6.54 4.07
C GLY A 98 -1.70 7.92 4.48
N GLN A 99 -1.03 8.57 3.55
CA GLN A 99 -0.61 9.95 3.67
C GLN A 99 -1.48 10.78 2.71
N TYR A 100 -2.59 11.27 3.23
CA TYR A 100 -3.59 12.01 2.45
C TYR A 100 -3.37 13.50 2.60
N GLU A 101 -2.70 14.09 1.61
CA GLU A 101 -2.37 15.51 1.55
C GLU A 101 -2.63 16.03 0.15
N ILE A 102 -3.10 17.26 0.03
CA ILE A 102 -3.37 17.88 -1.27
C ILE A 102 -2.12 17.82 -2.14
N GLY A 103 -2.30 17.43 -3.39
CA GLY A 103 -1.21 17.33 -4.38
C GLY A 103 -0.58 15.95 -4.48
N ARG A 104 -0.88 15.05 -3.59
CA ARG A 104 -0.43 13.66 -3.69
C ARG A 104 -1.41 12.84 -4.54
N TYR A 105 -1.10 11.56 -4.71
CA TYR A 105 -1.91 10.66 -5.55
C TYR A 105 -2.30 9.41 -4.79
N ALA A 106 -3.53 8.97 -4.99
CA ALA A 106 -4.08 7.75 -4.41
C ALA A 106 -4.22 6.71 -5.52
N TRP A 107 -3.47 5.63 -5.41
CA TRP A 107 -3.50 4.52 -6.35
C TRP A 107 -4.49 3.49 -5.84
N LEU A 108 -5.63 3.35 -6.53
CA LEU A 108 -6.70 2.45 -6.12
C LEU A 108 -6.36 1.02 -6.49
N LEU A 109 -6.29 0.17 -5.46
CA LEU A 109 -5.98 -1.25 -5.60
C LEU A 109 -7.25 -2.05 -5.31
N GLU A 110 -7.66 -2.87 -6.28
CA GLU A 110 -8.85 -3.73 -6.16
C GLU A 110 -8.49 -5.18 -6.43
N ASP A 111 -9.44 -6.08 -6.18
CA ASP A 111 -9.31 -7.51 -6.47
C ASP A 111 -8.08 -8.12 -5.80
N ILE A 112 -7.94 -7.90 -4.50
CA ILE A 112 -6.82 -8.41 -3.72
C ILE A 112 -6.88 -9.93 -3.68
N GLU A 113 -5.80 -10.58 -4.12
CA GLU A 113 -5.65 -12.02 -4.08
C GLU A 113 -4.33 -12.35 -3.38
N VAL A 114 -4.43 -12.98 -2.21
CA VAL A 114 -3.25 -13.41 -1.46
C VAL A 114 -2.63 -14.60 -2.17
N ILE A 115 -1.33 -14.57 -2.38
CA ILE A 115 -0.59 -15.65 -3.06
C ILE A 115 0.42 -16.29 -2.12
N ASP A 116 0.96 -17.44 -2.51
CA ASP A 116 2.10 -18.01 -1.81
C ASP A 116 3.27 -17.01 -1.93
N PRO A 117 3.88 -16.62 -0.80
CA PRO A 117 4.93 -15.60 -0.83
C PRO A 117 6.11 -15.96 -1.73
N ILE A 118 6.60 -14.97 -2.48
CA ILE A 118 7.76 -15.14 -3.36
C ILE A 118 8.89 -14.28 -2.82
N GLU A 119 9.96 -14.91 -2.36
CA GLU A 119 11.12 -14.18 -1.88
C GLU A 119 11.92 -13.63 -3.05
N ILE A 120 12.05 -12.31 -3.10
CA ILE A 120 12.73 -11.61 -4.19
C ILE A 120 13.14 -10.21 -3.73
N ASN A 121 14.24 -9.70 -4.26
CA ASN A 121 14.66 -8.33 -3.96
C ASN A 121 13.74 -7.34 -4.67
N GLY A 122 13.30 -6.31 -3.93
CA GLY A 122 12.48 -5.25 -4.50
C GLY A 122 13.31 -4.20 -5.23
N GLN A 123 12.61 -3.31 -5.94
CA GLN A 123 13.19 -2.19 -6.65
C GLN A 123 12.33 -0.95 -6.42
N LEU A 124 12.84 0.22 -6.78
CA LEU A 124 12.09 1.46 -6.67
C LEU A 124 11.02 1.57 -7.76
N GLY A 125 9.90 2.20 -7.41
CA GLY A 125 8.80 2.43 -8.34
C GLY A 125 8.15 1.14 -8.82
N LEU A 126 7.55 1.20 -10.00
CA LEU A 126 7.02 0.01 -10.67
C LEU A 126 8.17 -0.75 -11.33
N TRP A 127 8.25 -2.03 -11.07
CA TRP A 127 9.31 -2.89 -11.60
C TRP A 127 8.76 -4.22 -12.09
N ASN A 128 9.57 -4.96 -12.82
CA ASN A 128 9.15 -6.22 -13.42
C ASN A 128 9.91 -7.38 -12.80
N PHE A 129 9.23 -8.52 -12.69
CA PHE A 129 9.85 -9.76 -12.29
C PHE A 129 9.30 -10.90 -13.15
N GLU A 130 10.02 -12.00 -13.17
CA GLU A 130 9.58 -13.23 -13.83
C GLU A 130 9.29 -14.30 -12.79
N ARG A 131 8.23 -15.04 -13.05
CA ARG A 131 7.80 -16.08 -12.12
C ARG A 131 8.09 -17.47 -12.66
#